data_3f45e828f7b09a443653092e852d3458
#
_entry.id   3f45e828f7b09a443653092e852d3458
#
_cell.length_a   1.000
_cell.length_b   1.000
_cell.length_c   1.000
_cell.angle_alpha   90.00
_cell.angle_beta   90.00
_cell.angle_gamma   90.00
#
_symmetry.space_group_name_H-M   'P 1'
#
loop_
_entity.id
_entity.type
_entity.pdbx_description
1 polymer ?
#
loop_
_entity_poly.entity_id
_entity_poly.type
_entity_poly.pdbx_seq_one_letter_code
_entity_poly.pdbx_strand_id
1 'polypeptide(L)'
;MPQNLENKSGLYKTNTLGFGIAGIILFCMAYSQAPLYYSNQNQYFLHGFTKAKLGYLEKDWLGNTTDPTPLFSGLVCLSITWINENIFYLYYAMLQGVFLSCAWIIYHRKNNNKTFEIGHYALFSAIFILINSAALRWLSYRLFAQDYPWFLQAGVAGQYILGAMFQPSNFGVFLLLGLSLFLVEKHISATVFTCLAGILHTTYLLGGAFIILGFQLYLVLDGKIKKAILIGILALLLVTPSVFYAAGNFQPSSSEGFKEAQEFLVKFRLPHHCLPQLWLDWVACLQILWIMLSIFLLRKQKALTVILVPFLLGALLTLIQVATKNNTLALLFPWRISSVLVPLATMIILSEFLSYCNPFISRLKPFVPSVVLSIILALLGIAIPVFKAGFVIKENENGILAHIKTNKTIDDLYLLPVNVPNLASTTRGSLSSDFKPIGKKTTDTRIVPIDMQRFRLYAQAPLYIDFKSIPYKDADVLDWHRRLLLAQNWQKRLLDNKSPELLLEELRAQKINHIVTNANVDLEQSELELKFSDDHFKLWKIKEARNP
;
A
#
# COMPACT_ATOMS: atom_id res chain seq x y z
N MET A 1 54.03 19.03 6.98
CA MET A 1 52.98 18.97 5.96
C MET A 1 51.82 18.03 6.39
N PRO A 2 50.96 18.33 7.40
CA PRO A 2 49.75 17.54 7.69
C PRO A 2 48.43 18.24 7.34
N GLN A 3 48.42 19.53 7.01
CA GLN A 3 47.14 20.25 6.79
C GLN A 3 46.39 19.94 5.48
N ASN A 4 46.97 19.24 4.51
CA ASN A 4 46.34 18.92 3.23
C ASN A 4 45.48 17.63 3.23
N LEU A 5 45.56 16.79 4.26
CA LEU A 5 44.77 15.53 4.34
C LEU A 5 43.39 15.71 4.97
N GLU A 6 43.27 16.64 5.94
CA GLU A 6 41.96 16.92 6.59
C GLU A 6 40.99 17.66 5.65
N ASN A 7 41.47 18.56 4.82
CA ASN A 7 40.65 19.28 3.83
C ASN A 7 40.14 18.34 2.71
N LYS A 8 40.90 17.32 2.31
CA LYS A 8 40.43 16.33 1.33
C LYS A 8 39.35 15.43 1.90
N SER A 9 39.43 15.03 3.18
CA SER A 9 38.41 14.20 3.82
C SER A 9 37.07 14.95 4.02
N GLY A 10 37.09 16.24 4.28
CA GLY A 10 35.91 17.11 4.38
C GLY A 10 35.22 17.29 3.03
N LEU A 11 35.95 17.53 1.94
CA LEU A 11 35.40 17.67 0.58
C LEU A 11 34.80 16.35 0.06
N TYR A 12 35.41 15.21 0.37
CA TYR A 12 34.86 13.89 -0.01
C TYR A 12 33.56 13.59 0.73
N LYS A 13 33.45 13.94 2.03
CA LYS A 13 32.20 13.76 2.80
C LYS A 13 31.06 14.65 2.31
N THR A 14 31.34 15.91 1.99
CA THR A 14 30.32 16.84 1.47
C THR A 14 29.82 16.43 0.09
N ASN A 15 30.70 15.96 -0.80
CA ASN A 15 30.31 15.51 -2.14
C ASN A 15 29.46 14.23 -2.10
N THR A 16 29.71 13.31 -1.16
CA THR A 16 28.90 12.08 -1.01
C THR A 16 27.51 12.37 -0.46
N LEU A 17 27.37 13.30 0.48
CA LEU A 17 26.06 13.71 1.01
C LEU A 17 25.21 14.40 -0.06
N GLY A 18 25.80 15.35 -0.80
CA GLY A 18 25.12 16.04 -1.90
C GLY A 18 24.64 15.07 -3.00
N PHE A 19 25.48 14.11 -3.37
CA PHE A 19 25.11 13.03 -4.30
C PHE A 19 23.93 12.20 -3.76
N GLY A 20 23.97 11.82 -2.49
CA GLY A 20 22.92 11.05 -1.85
C GLY A 20 21.58 11.78 -1.87
N ILE A 21 21.54 13.04 -1.46
CA ILE A 21 20.32 13.87 -1.46
C ILE A 21 19.78 14.04 -2.88
N ALA A 22 20.64 14.39 -3.85
CA ALA A 22 20.24 14.54 -5.23
C ALA A 22 19.67 13.24 -5.81
N GLY A 23 20.29 12.09 -5.53
CA GLY A 23 19.81 10.77 -5.96
C GLY A 23 18.43 10.45 -5.38
N ILE A 24 18.19 10.74 -4.10
CA ILE A 24 16.88 10.56 -3.47
C ILE A 24 15.82 11.45 -4.13
N ILE A 25 16.12 12.72 -4.36
CA ILE A 25 15.18 13.65 -5.02
C ILE A 25 14.83 13.13 -6.42
N LEU A 26 15.83 12.77 -7.23
CA LEU A 26 15.62 12.23 -8.57
C LEU A 26 14.81 10.93 -8.55
N PHE A 27 15.06 10.05 -7.58
CA PHE A 27 14.30 8.81 -7.40
C PHE A 27 12.83 9.10 -7.07
N CYS A 28 12.56 9.99 -6.11
CA CYS A 28 11.19 10.36 -5.73
C CYS A 28 10.42 10.95 -6.91
N MET A 29 11.06 11.84 -7.68
CA MET A 29 10.45 12.43 -8.87
C MET A 29 10.19 11.38 -9.95
N ALA A 30 11.15 10.48 -10.23
CA ALA A 30 11.02 9.44 -11.24
C ALA A 30 9.98 8.37 -10.86
N TYR A 31 9.87 8.02 -9.58
CA TYR A 31 8.88 7.07 -9.06
C TYR A 31 7.47 7.61 -9.17
N SER A 32 7.30 8.91 -8.94
CA SER A 32 6.02 9.63 -8.92
C SER A 32 5.11 9.23 -7.74
N GLN A 33 4.01 9.96 -7.58
CA GLN A 33 3.00 9.69 -6.55
C GLN A 33 1.60 9.96 -7.11
N ALA A 34 0.63 9.16 -6.68
CA ALA A 34 -0.78 9.43 -6.96
C ALA A 34 -1.28 10.65 -6.16
N PRO A 35 -2.32 11.34 -6.63
CA PRO A 35 -3.01 12.34 -5.84
C PRO A 35 -3.53 11.77 -4.51
N LEU A 36 -3.76 12.66 -3.53
CA LEU A 36 -4.34 12.26 -2.24
C LEU A 36 -5.73 11.62 -2.40
N TYR A 37 -6.06 10.79 -1.43
CA TYR A 37 -7.32 10.02 -1.37
C TYR A 37 -7.44 8.99 -2.50
N TYR A 38 -6.30 8.49 -2.95
CA TYR A 38 -6.23 7.43 -3.94
C TYR A 38 -6.30 6.05 -3.27
N SER A 39 -7.13 5.15 -3.83
CA SER A 39 -7.20 3.73 -3.48
C SER A 39 -7.24 3.47 -1.95
N ASN A 40 -6.23 2.78 -1.40
CA ASN A 40 -6.21 2.33 0.00
C ASN A 40 -6.08 3.47 1.04
N GLN A 41 -5.69 4.69 0.66
CA GLN A 41 -5.71 5.82 1.58
C GLN A 41 -7.11 6.02 2.16
N ASN A 42 -8.14 5.85 1.33
CA ASN A 42 -9.54 6.05 1.73
C ASN A 42 -9.99 5.13 2.88
N GLN A 43 -9.38 3.96 2.99
CA GLN A 43 -9.59 3.04 4.10
C GLN A 43 -8.72 3.42 5.31
N TYR A 44 -7.41 3.54 5.11
CA TYR A 44 -6.47 3.63 6.23
C TYR A 44 -6.41 5.01 6.89
N PHE A 45 -6.77 6.09 6.18
CA PHE A 45 -6.78 7.43 6.77
C PHE A 45 -8.04 7.69 7.58
N LEU A 46 -9.12 6.93 7.37
CA LEU A 46 -10.44 7.20 7.93
C LEU A 46 -10.41 7.31 9.46
N HIS A 47 -9.82 6.35 10.17
CA HIS A 47 -9.73 6.42 11.63
C HIS A 47 -8.94 7.65 12.12
N GLY A 48 -7.90 8.06 11.40
CA GLY A 48 -7.14 9.28 11.71
C GLY A 48 -7.97 10.56 11.51
N PHE A 49 -8.73 10.63 10.42
CA PHE A 49 -9.63 11.74 10.12
C PHE A 49 -10.79 11.80 11.14
N THR A 50 -11.36 10.66 11.51
CA THR A 50 -12.38 10.54 12.55
C THR A 50 -11.87 11.06 13.89
N LYS A 51 -10.65 10.64 14.30
CA LYS A 51 -10.00 11.12 15.53
C LYS A 51 -9.70 12.63 15.48
N ALA A 52 -9.38 13.16 14.31
CA ALA A 52 -9.17 14.59 14.09
C ALA A 52 -10.49 15.40 13.99
N LYS A 53 -11.63 14.73 14.05
CA LYS A 53 -12.99 15.32 13.93
C LYS A 53 -13.17 16.17 12.68
N LEU A 54 -12.63 15.71 11.54
CA LEU A 54 -12.72 16.43 10.29
C LEU A 54 -14.14 16.32 9.69
N GLY A 55 -14.74 17.47 9.42
CA GLY A 55 -16.13 17.55 8.98
C GLY A 55 -17.04 16.89 10.02
N TYR A 56 -17.79 15.88 9.62
CA TYR A 56 -18.66 15.10 10.53
C TYR A 56 -18.29 13.61 10.54
N LEU A 57 -17.04 13.26 10.22
CA LEU A 57 -16.57 11.87 10.18
C LEU A 57 -16.61 11.18 11.54
N GLU A 58 -16.70 11.92 12.63
CA GLU A 58 -16.98 11.37 13.98
C GLU A 58 -18.35 10.67 14.07
N LYS A 59 -19.25 10.91 13.10
CA LYS A 59 -20.53 10.21 12.98
C LYS A 59 -20.48 9.02 12.01
N ASP A 60 -19.37 8.83 11.28
CA ASP A 60 -19.23 7.72 10.34
C ASP A 60 -19.09 6.39 11.10
N TRP A 61 -19.97 5.44 10.76
CA TRP A 61 -19.97 4.13 11.41
C TRP A 61 -18.62 3.41 11.30
N LEU A 62 -18.04 3.35 10.09
CA LEU A 62 -16.78 2.65 9.85
C LEU A 62 -15.59 3.35 10.54
N GLY A 63 -15.60 4.67 10.58
CA GLY A 63 -14.59 5.47 11.29
C GLY A 63 -14.55 5.20 12.80
N ASN A 64 -15.64 4.69 13.36
CA ASN A 64 -15.79 4.34 14.79
C ASN A 64 -15.63 2.85 15.08
N THR A 65 -15.38 1.99 14.08
CA THR A 65 -15.04 0.58 14.32
C THR A 65 -13.64 0.43 14.94
N THR A 66 -13.30 -0.77 15.38
CA THR A 66 -11.98 -1.05 15.98
C THR A 66 -10.84 -0.75 14.99
N ASP A 67 -9.95 0.16 15.37
CA ASP A 67 -8.83 0.63 14.55
C ASP A 67 -7.73 -0.45 14.43
N PRO A 68 -7.45 -1.01 13.24
CA PRO A 68 -6.44 -2.05 13.07
C PRO A 68 -5.01 -1.53 13.09
N THR A 69 -4.81 -0.21 12.95
CA THR A 69 -3.49 0.43 12.84
C THR A 69 -3.40 1.73 13.66
N PRO A 70 -3.57 1.64 15.01
CA PRO A 70 -3.78 2.83 15.85
C PRO A 70 -2.62 3.83 15.82
N LEU A 71 -1.37 3.37 15.67
CA LEU A 71 -0.21 4.25 15.55
C LEU A 71 -0.18 4.98 14.21
N PHE A 72 -0.55 4.32 13.12
CA PHE A 72 -0.68 4.98 11.84
C PHE A 72 -1.83 5.99 11.84
N SER A 73 -2.98 5.62 12.39
CA SER A 73 -4.12 6.53 12.53
C SER A 73 -3.79 7.73 13.44
N GLY A 74 -2.99 7.51 14.48
CA GLY A 74 -2.44 8.59 15.31
C GLY A 74 -1.54 9.53 14.50
N LEU A 75 -0.64 8.98 13.67
CA LEU A 75 0.20 9.79 12.77
C LEU A 75 -0.66 10.62 11.82
N VAL A 76 -1.68 10.01 11.20
CA VAL A 76 -2.61 10.73 10.31
C VAL A 76 -3.34 11.85 11.06
N CYS A 77 -3.91 11.55 12.24
CA CYS A 77 -4.60 12.53 13.07
C CYS A 77 -3.71 13.73 13.42
N LEU A 78 -2.52 13.47 13.96
CA LEU A 78 -1.56 14.53 14.32
C LEU A 78 -1.14 15.37 13.10
N SER A 79 -0.88 14.71 11.96
CA SER A 79 -0.47 15.38 10.73
C SER A 79 -1.54 16.34 10.20
N ILE A 80 -2.80 15.90 10.19
CA ILE A 80 -3.93 16.72 9.73
C ILE A 80 -4.21 17.86 10.71
N THR A 81 -4.14 17.59 12.01
CA THR A 81 -4.45 18.58 13.05
C THR A 81 -3.40 19.69 13.16
N TRP A 82 -2.11 19.33 13.05
CA TRP A 82 -1.01 20.26 13.33
C TRP A 82 -0.30 20.81 12.10
N ILE A 83 -0.45 20.15 10.94
CA ILE A 83 0.25 20.53 9.71
C ILE A 83 -0.78 20.79 8.59
N ASN A 84 -0.96 19.81 7.72
CA ASN A 84 -1.99 19.70 6.68
C ASN A 84 -1.83 18.38 5.90
N GLU A 85 -2.75 18.10 5.00
CA GLU A 85 -2.75 16.85 4.21
C GLU A 85 -1.55 16.68 3.25
N ASN A 86 -0.90 17.76 2.82
CA ASN A 86 0.23 17.68 1.89
C ASN A 86 1.48 17.04 2.52
N ILE A 87 1.56 16.97 3.85
CA ILE A 87 2.66 16.30 4.55
C ILE A 87 2.79 14.82 4.18
N PHE A 88 1.68 14.18 3.76
CA PHE A 88 1.70 12.77 3.35
C PHE A 88 2.53 12.52 2.09
N TYR A 89 2.63 13.51 1.19
CA TYR A 89 3.56 13.43 0.06
C TYR A 89 5.02 13.41 0.53
N LEU A 90 5.34 14.20 1.55
CA LEU A 90 6.69 14.22 2.13
C LEU A 90 7.01 12.90 2.86
N TYR A 91 6.09 12.38 3.68
CA TYR A 91 6.30 11.08 4.34
C TYR A 91 6.56 9.96 3.33
N TYR A 92 5.83 9.99 2.22
CA TYR A 92 6.05 9.00 1.18
C TYR A 92 7.41 9.17 0.49
N ALA A 93 7.81 10.41 0.17
CA ALA A 93 9.13 10.71 -0.37
C ALA A 93 10.27 10.27 0.57
N MET A 94 10.11 10.45 1.89
CA MET A 94 11.07 9.95 2.87
C MET A 94 11.22 8.43 2.82
N LEU A 95 10.11 7.68 2.72
CA LEU A 95 10.15 6.22 2.60
C LEU A 95 10.77 5.76 1.27
N GLN A 96 10.52 6.47 0.18
CA GLN A 96 11.19 6.25 -1.10
C GLN A 96 12.71 6.48 -0.98
N GLY A 97 13.12 7.52 -0.26
CA GLY A 97 14.53 7.79 0.04
C GLY A 97 15.19 6.66 0.85
N VAL A 98 14.49 6.13 1.86
CA VAL A 98 14.94 4.96 2.62
C VAL A 98 15.09 3.73 1.70
N PHE A 99 14.15 3.52 0.79
CA PHE A 99 14.19 2.41 -0.16
C PHE A 99 15.43 2.47 -1.07
N LEU A 100 15.73 3.63 -1.66
CA LEU A 100 16.94 3.82 -2.45
C LEU A 100 18.21 3.65 -1.59
N SER A 101 18.19 4.14 -0.35
CA SER A 101 19.32 3.99 0.58
C SER A 101 19.61 2.51 0.90
N CYS A 102 18.58 1.67 1.01
CA CYS A 102 18.74 0.22 1.16
C CYS A 102 19.49 -0.38 -0.07
N ALA A 103 19.10 0.06 -1.27
CA ALA A 103 19.77 -0.39 -2.49
C ALA A 103 21.27 0.01 -2.51
N TRP A 104 21.60 1.22 -2.08
CA TRP A 104 23.00 1.67 -1.96
C TRP A 104 23.79 0.89 -0.91
N ILE A 105 23.19 0.58 0.24
CA ILE A 105 23.85 -0.23 1.29
C ILE A 105 24.19 -1.62 0.73
N ILE A 106 23.26 -2.25 0.01
CA ILE A 106 23.47 -3.58 -0.58
C ILE A 106 24.56 -3.54 -1.66
N TYR A 107 24.51 -2.54 -2.55
CA TYR A 107 25.52 -2.34 -3.59
C TYR A 107 26.91 -2.08 -3.01
N HIS A 108 26.99 -1.20 -1.99
CA HIS A 108 28.25 -0.89 -1.29
C HIS A 108 28.88 -2.14 -0.66
N ARG A 109 28.08 -2.92 0.05
CA ARG A 109 28.54 -4.16 0.67
C ARG A 109 29.11 -5.14 -0.36
N LYS A 110 28.44 -5.29 -1.51
CA LYS A 110 28.90 -6.22 -2.56
C LYS A 110 30.28 -5.85 -3.10
N ASN A 111 30.57 -4.57 -3.22
CA ASN A 111 31.84 -4.09 -3.74
C ASN A 111 32.99 -4.07 -2.69
N ASN A 112 32.83 -4.78 -1.56
CA ASN A 112 33.84 -4.96 -0.50
C ASN A 112 34.46 -3.64 -0.02
N ASN A 113 33.68 -2.61 0.21
CA ASN A 113 34.15 -1.30 0.67
C ASN A 113 35.31 -0.71 -0.18
N LYS A 114 35.45 -1.10 -1.47
CA LYS A 114 36.34 -0.43 -2.39
C LYS A 114 36.03 1.08 -2.40
N THR A 115 37.03 1.89 -2.69
CA THR A 115 36.88 3.36 -2.76
C THR A 115 35.59 3.73 -3.51
N PHE A 116 34.82 4.65 -2.92
CA PHE A 116 33.58 5.15 -3.49
C PHE A 116 33.87 5.80 -4.85
N GLU A 117 33.61 5.06 -5.92
CA GLU A 117 33.70 5.57 -7.28
C GLU A 117 32.33 6.12 -7.66
N ILE A 118 32.18 7.43 -7.60
CA ILE A 118 30.91 8.14 -7.82
C ILE A 118 30.21 7.76 -9.13
N GLY A 119 30.99 7.44 -10.18
CA GLY A 119 30.47 7.01 -11.47
C GLY A 119 29.72 5.66 -11.41
N HIS A 120 30.24 4.71 -10.64
CA HIS A 120 29.60 3.41 -10.46
C HIS A 120 28.31 3.51 -9.63
N TYR A 121 28.30 4.34 -8.58
CA TYR A 121 27.08 4.60 -7.81
C TYR A 121 26.05 5.37 -8.63
N ALA A 122 26.48 6.29 -9.49
CA ALA A 122 25.58 7.00 -10.41
C ALA A 122 24.93 6.02 -11.40
N LEU A 123 25.70 5.10 -11.98
CA LEU A 123 25.16 4.08 -12.88
C LEU A 123 24.20 3.13 -12.18
N PHE A 124 24.58 2.61 -11.01
CA PHE A 124 23.69 1.79 -10.19
C PHE A 124 22.37 2.52 -9.90
N SER A 125 22.46 3.77 -9.45
CA SER A 125 21.29 4.60 -9.14
C SER A 125 20.43 4.82 -10.39
N ALA A 126 21.02 5.14 -11.53
CA ALA A 126 20.29 5.39 -12.77
C ALA A 126 19.51 4.15 -13.23
N ILE A 127 20.14 2.97 -13.19
CA ILE A 127 19.46 1.72 -13.56
C ILE A 127 18.39 1.36 -12.53
N PHE A 128 18.65 1.55 -11.24
CA PHE A 128 17.67 1.31 -10.19
C PHE A 128 16.49 2.27 -10.28
N ILE A 129 16.74 3.57 -10.56
CA ILE A 129 15.71 4.57 -10.86
C ILE A 129 14.90 4.14 -12.09
N LEU A 130 15.56 3.72 -13.17
CA LEU A 130 14.89 3.28 -14.40
C LEU A 130 13.90 2.13 -14.12
N ILE A 131 14.36 1.06 -13.45
CA ILE A 131 13.53 -0.10 -13.12
C ILE A 131 12.30 0.30 -12.28
N ASN A 132 12.46 1.30 -11.39
CA ASN A 132 11.41 1.75 -10.49
C ASN A 132 10.61 2.94 -11.01
N SER A 133 10.97 3.52 -12.17
CA SER A 133 10.36 4.76 -12.67
C SER A 133 8.93 4.56 -13.15
N ALA A 134 8.08 5.54 -12.85
CA ALA A 134 6.73 5.61 -13.41
C ALA A 134 6.74 5.65 -14.95
N ALA A 135 7.76 6.27 -15.54
CA ALA A 135 7.92 6.34 -16.99
C ALA A 135 8.10 4.96 -17.64
N LEU A 136 8.99 4.10 -17.10
CA LEU A 136 9.18 2.75 -17.64
C LEU A 136 7.95 1.88 -17.42
N ARG A 137 7.29 1.98 -16.26
CA ARG A 137 6.04 1.30 -15.95
C ARG A 137 4.94 1.73 -16.93
N TRP A 138 4.76 3.03 -17.13
CA TRP A 138 3.81 3.60 -18.06
C TRP A 138 4.07 3.11 -19.51
N LEU A 139 5.33 3.16 -19.96
CA LEU A 139 5.72 2.70 -21.30
C LEU A 139 5.45 1.20 -21.47
N SER A 140 5.84 0.38 -20.48
CA SER A 140 5.58 -1.05 -20.48
C SER A 140 4.08 -1.34 -20.62
N TYR A 141 3.25 -0.66 -19.84
CA TYR A 141 1.81 -0.85 -19.87
C TYR A 141 1.21 -0.38 -21.21
N ARG A 142 1.72 0.73 -21.76
CA ARG A 142 1.27 1.27 -23.06
C ARG A 142 1.61 0.35 -24.23
N LEU A 143 2.78 -0.29 -24.21
CA LEU A 143 3.24 -1.16 -25.30
C LEU A 143 2.70 -2.59 -25.18
N PHE A 144 2.59 -3.12 -23.99
CA PHE A 144 2.36 -4.55 -23.75
C PHE A 144 1.07 -4.84 -22.98
N ALA A 145 0.31 -3.82 -22.56
CA ALA A 145 -0.81 -3.93 -21.62
C ALA A 145 -0.44 -4.65 -20.30
N GLN A 146 0.86 -4.64 -19.96
CA GLN A 146 1.43 -5.26 -18.77
C GLN A 146 2.50 -4.35 -18.16
N ASP A 147 2.49 -4.24 -16.84
CA ASP A 147 3.49 -3.49 -16.07
C ASP A 147 4.64 -4.42 -15.65
N TYR A 148 5.49 -4.80 -16.61
CA TYR A 148 6.61 -5.71 -16.36
C TYR A 148 7.59 -5.21 -15.29
N PRO A 149 7.98 -3.91 -15.25
CA PRO A 149 8.86 -3.41 -14.18
C PRO A 149 8.28 -3.61 -12.79
N TRP A 150 6.95 -3.58 -12.64
CA TRP A 150 6.28 -3.82 -11.37
C TRP A 150 6.55 -5.22 -10.81
N PHE A 151 6.75 -6.22 -11.66
CA PHE A 151 7.04 -7.58 -11.22
C PHE A 151 8.39 -7.71 -10.48
N LEU A 152 9.30 -6.77 -10.69
CA LEU A 152 10.59 -6.69 -9.98
C LEU A 152 10.52 -5.87 -8.68
N GLN A 153 9.40 -5.21 -8.40
CA GLN A 153 9.18 -4.32 -7.26
C GLN A 153 8.15 -4.88 -6.28
N ALA A 154 7.17 -5.63 -6.77
CA ALA A 154 6.09 -6.23 -5.99
C ALA A 154 6.34 -7.70 -5.73
N GLY A 155 5.83 -8.21 -4.61
CA GLY A 155 5.78 -9.63 -4.30
C GLY A 155 4.58 -10.33 -4.93
N VAL A 156 4.44 -11.63 -4.65
CA VAL A 156 3.31 -12.45 -5.11
C VAL A 156 1.98 -11.91 -4.57
N ALA A 157 0.88 -12.33 -5.15
CA ALA A 157 -0.48 -11.89 -4.78
C ALA A 157 -0.69 -10.38 -4.87
N GLY A 158 0.11 -9.66 -5.65
CA GLY A 158 0.05 -8.21 -5.77
C GLY A 158 0.40 -7.44 -4.48
N GLN A 159 1.11 -8.08 -3.57
CA GLN A 159 1.59 -7.42 -2.36
C GLN A 159 2.80 -6.55 -2.67
N TYR A 160 2.90 -5.38 -2.05
CA TYR A 160 4.01 -4.44 -2.29
C TYR A 160 4.33 -3.62 -1.03
N ILE A 161 5.55 -3.11 -0.96
CA ILE A 161 5.98 -2.17 0.08
C ILE A 161 5.92 -0.72 -0.39
N LEU A 162 6.18 -0.44 -1.67
CA LEU A 162 5.95 0.88 -2.26
C LEU A 162 4.90 0.73 -3.37
N GLY A 163 3.81 1.48 -3.28
CA GLY A 163 2.75 1.54 -4.28
C GLY A 163 2.66 2.93 -4.90
N ALA A 164 1.45 3.35 -5.26
CA ALA A 164 1.24 4.67 -5.87
C ALA A 164 1.11 5.81 -4.85
N MET A 165 0.87 5.51 -3.56
CA MET A 165 0.55 6.51 -2.54
C MET A 165 1.05 6.10 -1.15
N PHE A 166 1.11 7.08 -0.24
CA PHE A 166 1.40 6.85 1.18
C PHE A 166 0.27 6.07 1.87
N GLN A 167 0.63 4.97 2.54
CA GLN A 167 -0.30 4.09 3.28
C GLN A 167 0.50 3.20 4.26
N PRO A 168 -0.14 2.49 5.22
CA PRO A 168 0.60 1.67 6.20
C PRO A 168 1.52 0.63 5.60
N SER A 169 1.17 0.04 4.44
CA SER A 169 2.03 -0.96 3.78
C SER A 169 3.41 -0.41 3.36
N ASN A 170 3.56 0.91 3.22
CA ASN A 170 4.85 1.50 2.85
C ASN A 170 5.90 1.37 3.96
N PHE A 171 5.49 1.18 5.20
CA PHE A 171 6.41 0.89 6.30
C PHE A 171 7.09 -0.49 6.17
N GLY A 172 6.68 -1.33 5.21
CA GLY A 172 7.44 -2.50 4.78
C GLY A 172 8.87 -2.16 4.28
N VAL A 173 9.12 -0.91 3.89
CA VAL A 173 10.47 -0.40 3.61
C VAL A 173 11.38 -0.52 4.85
N PHE A 174 10.84 -0.45 6.06
CA PHE A 174 11.62 -0.67 7.29
C PHE A 174 12.07 -2.12 7.48
N LEU A 175 11.32 -3.11 6.95
CA LEU A 175 11.81 -4.50 6.89
C LEU A 175 13.04 -4.60 5.99
N LEU A 176 12.99 -3.94 4.85
CA LEU A 176 14.11 -3.88 3.91
C LEU A 176 15.30 -3.14 4.51
N LEU A 177 15.06 -2.03 5.23
CA LEU A 177 16.10 -1.31 5.97
C LEU A 177 16.70 -2.19 7.07
N GLY A 178 15.87 -2.91 7.82
CA GLY A 178 16.32 -3.88 8.81
C GLY A 178 17.27 -4.92 8.20
N LEU A 179 16.88 -5.53 7.08
CA LEU A 179 17.73 -6.46 6.32
C LEU A 179 19.05 -5.80 5.90
N SER A 180 18.99 -4.60 5.33
CA SER A 180 20.18 -3.88 4.86
C SER A 180 21.12 -3.51 6.01
N LEU A 181 20.60 -3.01 7.13
CA LEU A 181 21.36 -2.67 8.33
C LEU A 181 22.00 -3.91 8.98
N PHE A 182 21.28 -5.04 9.00
CA PHE A 182 21.81 -6.28 9.52
C PHE A 182 23.04 -6.73 8.72
N LEU A 183 22.97 -6.58 7.41
CA LEU A 183 24.06 -6.94 6.50
C LEU A 183 25.33 -6.07 6.70
N VAL A 184 25.22 -4.89 7.28
CA VAL A 184 26.34 -4.00 7.67
C VAL A 184 26.59 -4.02 9.18
N GLU A 185 26.21 -5.12 9.85
CA GLU A 185 26.47 -5.42 11.27
C GLU A 185 25.82 -4.47 12.28
N LYS A 186 24.83 -3.68 11.88
CA LYS A 186 24.04 -2.81 12.76
C LYS A 186 22.83 -3.57 13.35
N HIS A 187 23.09 -4.66 14.08
CA HIS A 187 22.08 -5.65 14.50
C HIS A 187 20.94 -5.05 15.35
N ILE A 188 21.23 -4.14 16.30
CA ILE A 188 20.21 -3.50 17.13
C ILE A 188 19.30 -2.62 16.28
N SER A 189 19.86 -1.73 15.48
CA SER A 189 19.08 -0.87 14.59
C SER A 189 18.26 -1.69 13.58
N ALA A 190 18.84 -2.78 13.06
CA ALA A 190 18.13 -3.73 12.18
C ALA A 190 16.88 -4.29 12.85
N THR A 191 17.00 -4.73 14.10
CA THR A 191 15.88 -5.26 14.90
C THR A 191 14.82 -4.18 15.14
N VAL A 192 15.24 -2.97 15.54
CA VAL A 192 14.31 -1.86 15.80
C VAL A 192 13.48 -1.53 14.56
N PHE A 193 14.11 -1.34 13.39
CA PHE A 193 13.37 -1.03 12.16
C PHE A 193 12.49 -2.19 11.70
N THR A 194 12.93 -3.45 11.85
CA THR A 194 12.11 -4.63 11.54
C THR A 194 10.84 -4.66 12.41
N CYS A 195 10.96 -4.40 13.71
CA CYS A 195 9.82 -4.35 14.60
C CYS A 195 8.91 -3.14 14.33
N LEU A 196 9.48 -1.98 14.03
CA LEU A 196 8.73 -0.75 13.74
C LEU A 196 7.79 -0.92 12.52
N ALA A 197 8.21 -1.69 11.50
CA ALA A 197 7.34 -2.03 10.39
C ALA A 197 6.06 -2.76 10.85
N GLY A 198 6.21 -3.77 11.74
CA GLY A 198 5.09 -4.53 12.29
C GLY A 198 4.19 -3.72 13.22
N ILE A 199 4.78 -2.79 13.98
CA ILE A 199 4.05 -1.89 14.89
C ILE A 199 3.19 -0.90 14.10
N LEU A 200 3.70 -0.34 13.00
CA LEU A 200 2.98 0.60 12.16
C LEU A 200 1.97 -0.07 11.23
N HIS A 201 2.20 -1.33 10.90
CA HIS A 201 1.27 -2.13 10.11
C HIS A 201 1.32 -3.60 10.52
N THR A 202 0.33 -4.04 11.26
CA THR A 202 0.28 -5.36 11.92
C THR A 202 0.47 -6.55 10.98
N THR A 203 0.11 -6.42 9.70
CA THR A 203 0.34 -7.47 8.69
C THR A 203 1.83 -7.77 8.44
N TYR A 204 2.75 -6.92 8.91
CA TYR A 204 4.19 -7.16 8.86
C TYR A 204 4.75 -7.84 10.11
N LEU A 205 3.95 -8.09 11.15
CA LEU A 205 4.41 -8.78 12.36
C LEU A 205 4.95 -10.18 12.04
N LEU A 206 4.22 -10.97 11.26
CA LEU A 206 4.64 -12.30 10.84
C LEU A 206 5.92 -12.26 9.98
N GLY A 207 5.95 -11.41 8.95
CA GLY A 207 7.13 -11.24 8.10
C GLY A 207 8.35 -10.72 8.87
N GLY A 208 8.13 -9.80 9.83
CA GLY A 208 9.16 -9.32 10.75
C GLY A 208 9.72 -10.43 11.65
N ALA A 209 8.85 -11.29 12.19
CA ALA A 209 9.27 -12.46 12.97
C ALA A 209 10.14 -13.42 12.15
N PHE A 210 9.78 -13.69 10.88
CA PHE A 210 10.62 -14.52 10.00
C PHE A 210 12.01 -13.91 9.77
N ILE A 211 12.08 -12.58 9.58
CA ILE A 211 13.35 -11.88 9.41
C ILE A 211 14.19 -11.94 10.68
N ILE A 212 13.61 -11.72 11.86
CA ILE A 212 14.32 -11.82 13.15
C ILE A 212 14.86 -13.23 13.38
N LEU A 213 14.09 -14.27 13.06
CA LEU A 213 14.56 -15.67 13.11
C LEU A 213 15.74 -15.88 12.16
N GLY A 214 15.72 -15.31 10.96
CA GLY A 214 16.85 -15.32 10.04
C GLY A 214 18.09 -14.64 10.62
N PHE A 215 17.93 -13.50 11.28
CA PHE A 215 19.02 -12.80 11.99
C PHE A 215 19.59 -13.62 13.14
N GLN A 216 18.73 -14.24 13.93
CA GLN A 216 19.16 -15.09 15.04
C GLN A 216 19.94 -16.30 14.53
N LEU A 217 19.44 -17.00 13.51
CA LEU A 217 20.14 -18.14 12.94
C LEU A 217 21.51 -17.73 12.38
N TYR A 218 21.59 -16.60 11.66
CA TYR A 218 22.87 -16.06 11.20
C TYR A 218 23.85 -15.86 12.36
N LEU A 219 23.42 -15.22 13.44
CA LEU A 219 24.26 -14.92 14.59
C LEU A 219 24.69 -16.18 15.35
N VAL A 220 23.82 -17.17 15.44
CA VAL A 220 24.15 -18.48 16.04
C VAL A 220 25.22 -19.19 15.23
N LEU A 221 25.05 -19.26 13.91
CA LEU A 221 26.05 -19.86 12.98
C LEU A 221 27.38 -19.08 12.95
N ASP A 222 27.36 -17.80 13.34
CA ASP A 222 28.55 -16.96 13.48
C ASP A 222 29.16 -17.01 14.89
N GLY A 223 28.65 -17.87 15.78
CA GLY A 223 29.13 -18.00 17.16
C GLY A 223 28.72 -16.86 18.09
N LYS A 224 27.87 -15.94 17.66
CA LYS A 224 27.43 -14.74 18.40
C LYS A 224 26.12 -14.98 19.17
N ILE A 225 26.00 -16.09 19.92
CA ILE A 225 24.77 -16.54 20.58
C ILE A 225 24.18 -15.45 21.49
N LYS A 226 25.02 -14.77 22.30
CA LYS A 226 24.54 -13.68 23.20
C LYS A 226 23.85 -12.56 22.42
N LYS A 227 24.37 -12.21 21.23
CA LYS A 227 23.72 -11.21 20.37
C LYS A 227 22.41 -11.73 19.77
N ALA A 228 22.34 -13.02 19.40
CA ALA A 228 21.12 -13.65 18.92
C ALA A 228 19.99 -13.58 19.97
N ILE A 229 20.31 -13.90 21.24
CA ILE A 229 19.37 -13.80 22.35
C ILE A 229 18.94 -12.34 22.57
N LEU A 230 19.90 -11.40 22.61
CA LEU A 230 19.63 -9.98 22.81
C LEU A 230 18.63 -9.42 21.79
N ILE A 231 18.85 -9.67 20.49
CA ILE A 231 17.94 -9.17 19.44
C ILE A 231 16.56 -9.84 19.52
N GLY A 232 16.48 -11.11 19.93
CA GLY A 232 15.21 -11.80 20.16
C GLY A 232 14.41 -11.18 21.29
N ILE A 233 15.05 -10.92 22.44
CA ILE A 233 14.43 -10.25 23.59
C ILE A 233 13.99 -8.83 23.21
N LEU A 234 14.86 -8.07 22.53
CA LEU A 234 14.54 -6.72 22.06
C LEU A 234 13.32 -6.73 21.12
N ALA A 235 13.27 -7.67 20.17
CA ALA A 235 12.15 -7.79 19.25
C ALA A 235 10.84 -8.08 20.01
N LEU A 236 10.85 -9.03 20.94
CA LEU A 236 9.69 -9.34 21.78
C LEU A 236 9.22 -8.12 22.56
N LEU A 237 10.13 -7.41 23.23
CA LEU A 237 9.77 -6.21 24.00
C LEU A 237 9.15 -5.13 23.13
N LEU A 238 9.67 -4.90 21.93
CA LEU A 238 9.18 -3.86 21.03
C LEU A 238 7.79 -4.18 20.46
N VAL A 239 7.51 -5.44 20.08
CA VAL A 239 6.24 -5.79 19.45
C VAL A 239 5.12 -6.10 20.46
N THR A 240 5.47 -6.40 21.71
CA THR A 240 4.54 -6.78 22.79
C THR A 240 3.35 -5.81 22.93
N PRO A 241 3.51 -4.47 22.96
CA PRO A 241 2.36 -3.56 23.06
C PRO A 241 1.37 -3.72 21.90
N SER A 242 1.87 -3.91 20.67
CA SER A 242 0.99 -4.11 19.50
C SER A 242 0.27 -5.45 19.53
N VAL A 243 0.93 -6.50 20.01
CA VAL A 243 0.32 -7.83 20.21
C VAL A 243 -0.76 -7.77 21.27
N PHE A 244 -0.52 -7.13 22.42
CA PHE A 244 -1.53 -6.94 23.46
C PHE A 244 -2.71 -6.10 22.98
N TYR A 245 -2.46 -5.02 22.23
CA TYR A 245 -3.52 -4.24 21.61
C TYR A 245 -4.40 -5.12 20.71
N ALA A 246 -3.79 -5.90 19.82
CA ALA A 246 -4.52 -6.78 18.93
C ALA A 246 -5.30 -7.86 19.69
N ALA A 247 -4.66 -8.51 20.66
CA ALA A 247 -5.29 -9.53 21.49
C ALA A 247 -6.46 -9.00 22.33
N GLY A 248 -6.38 -7.75 22.81
CA GLY A 248 -7.45 -7.14 23.59
C GLY A 248 -8.64 -6.66 22.77
N ASN A 249 -8.38 -6.10 21.56
CA ASN A 249 -9.42 -5.42 20.78
C ASN A 249 -10.06 -6.29 19.70
N PHE A 250 -9.37 -7.35 19.23
CA PHE A 250 -9.85 -8.22 18.14
C PHE A 250 -10.16 -9.64 18.64
N GLN A 251 -10.60 -9.76 19.88
CA GLN A 251 -11.10 -11.04 20.39
C GLN A 251 -12.37 -11.45 19.65
N PRO A 252 -12.55 -12.76 19.36
CA PRO A 252 -13.77 -13.26 18.77
C PRO A 252 -15.00 -12.92 19.61
N SER A 253 -16.04 -12.36 18.98
CA SER A 253 -17.31 -12.09 19.63
C SER A 253 -18.07 -13.40 19.92
N SER A 254 -17.96 -14.36 19.01
CA SER A 254 -18.40 -15.76 19.15
C SER A 254 -17.57 -16.66 18.25
N SER A 255 -17.55 -17.97 18.53
CA SER A 255 -16.81 -18.92 17.68
C SER A 255 -17.38 -19.01 16.26
N GLU A 256 -18.70 -18.95 16.11
CA GLU A 256 -19.38 -19.00 14.82
C GLU A 256 -19.20 -17.71 14.04
N GLY A 257 -19.50 -16.57 14.66
CA GLY A 257 -19.35 -15.24 14.04
C GLY A 257 -17.90 -14.98 13.58
N PHE A 258 -16.92 -15.41 14.36
CA PHE A 258 -15.51 -15.30 13.96
C PHE A 258 -15.19 -16.12 12.71
N LYS A 259 -15.67 -17.36 12.61
CA LYS A 259 -15.47 -18.20 11.43
C LYS A 259 -16.14 -17.61 10.20
N GLU A 260 -17.37 -17.13 10.34
CA GLU A 260 -18.15 -16.51 9.26
C GLU A 260 -17.47 -15.21 8.77
N ALA A 261 -17.05 -14.34 9.69
CA ALA A 261 -16.32 -13.12 9.35
C ALA A 261 -15.01 -13.41 8.61
N GLN A 262 -14.24 -14.42 9.05
CA GLN A 262 -13.04 -14.86 8.33
C GLN A 262 -13.37 -15.37 6.94
N GLU A 263 -14.47 -16.09 6.77
CA GLU A 263 -14.91 -16.57 5.47
C GLU A 263 -15.26 -15.42 4.51
N PHE A 264 -15.98 -14.40 4.98
CA PHE A 264 -16.24 -13.18 4.20
C PHE A 264 -14.95 -12.45 3.82
N LEU A 265 -14.02 -12.30 4.74
CA LEU A 265 -12.74 -11.67 4.43
C LEU A 265 -11.93 -12.46 3.40
N VAL A 266 -11.81 -13.78 3.57
CA VAL A 266 -10.97 -14.63 2.72
C VAL A 266 -11.61 -14.89 1.35
N LYS A 267 -12.91 -15.23 1.30
CA LYS A 267 -13.56 -15.66 0.06
C LYS A 267 -14.29 -14.54 -0.68
N PHE A 268 -14.76 -13.53 0.03
CA PHE A 268 -15.56 -12.46 -0.54
C PHE A 268 -14.75 -11.15 -0.72
N ARG A 269 -14.02 -10.69 0.32
CA ARG A 269 -13.37 -9.38 0.24
C ARG A 269 -11.93 -9.40 -0.29
N LEU A 270 -11.14 -10.39 0.10
CA LEU A 270 -9.70 -10.47 -0.17
C LEU A 270 -9.24 -11.77 -0.85
N PRO A 271 -10.06 -12.45 -1.67
CA PRO A 271 -9.70 -13.76 -2.23
C PRO A 271 -8.42 -13.71 -3.06
N HIS A 272 -8.20 -12.62 -3.80
CA HIS A 272 -7.01 -12.38 -4.62
C HIS A 272 -5.72 -12.22 -3.78
N HIS A 273 -5.83 -11.98 -2.50
CA HIS A 273 -4.71 -11.99 -1.56
C HIS A 273 -4.65 -13.27 -0.75
N CYS A 274 -5.78 -13.89 -0.41
CA CYS A 274 -5.86 -14.99 0.53
C CYS A 274 -5.73 -16.38 -0.10
N LEU A 275 -6.14 -16.53 -1.35
CA LEU A 275 -6.26 -17.84 -1.98
C LEU A 275 -5.14 -18.07 -3.01
N PRO A 276 -4.15 -18.94 -2.72
CA PRO A 276 -3.04 -19.22 -3.63
C PRO A 276 -3.45 -19.61 -5.04
N GLN A 277 -4.56 -20.34 -5.21
CA GLN A 277 -5.09 -20.71 -6.52
C GLN A 277 -5.49 -19.52 -7.41
N LEU A 278 -5.69 -18.32 -6.83
CA LEU A 278 -6.04 -17.12 -7.59
C LEU A 278 -4.82 -16.24 -7.92
N TRP A 279 -3.69 -16.40 -7.21
CA TRP A 279 -2.52 -15.57 -7.44
C TRP A 279 -1.27 -16.34 -7.87
N LEU A 280 -1.25 -17.68 -7.73
CA LEU A 280 -0.13 -18.51 -8.17
C LEU A 280 -0.21 -18.70 -9.69
N ASP A 281 0.22 -17.71 -10.42
CA ASP A 281 0.28 -17.69 -11.88
C ASP A 281 1.74 -17.56 -12.36
N TRP A 282 1.94 -17.37 -13.67
CA TRP A 282 3.27 -17.27 -14.26
C TRP A 282 4.10 -16.11 -13.68
N VAL A 283 3.47 -14.98 -13.28
CA VAL A 283 4.18 -13.85 -12.65
C VAL A 283 4.63 -14.19 -11.25
N ALA A 284 3.77 -14.86 -10.45
CA ALA A 284 4.18 -15.37 -9.14
C ALA A 284 5.34 -16.36 -9.25
N CYS A 285 5.30 -17.24 -10.26
CA CYS A 285 6.42 -18.16 -10.55
C CYS A 285 7.71 -17.38 -10.87
N LEU A 286 7.64 -16.35 -11.72
CA LEU A 286 8.79 -15.49 -12.02
C LEU A 286 9.33 -14.80 -10.77
N GLN A 287 8.46 -14.25 -9.92
CA GLN A 287 8.86 -13.58 -8.67
C GLN A 287 9.53 -14.55 -7.70
N ILE A 288 9.01 -15.77 -7.58
CA ILE A 288 9.63 -16.84 -6.77
C ILE A 288 11.00 -17.22 -7.34
N LEU A 289 11.10 -17.42 -8.65
CA LEU A 289 12.37 -17.71 -9.32
C LEU A 289 13.39 -16.56 -9.15
N TRP A 290 12.92 -15.31 -9.14
CA TRP A 290 13.76 -14.15 -8.90
C TRP A 290 14.37 -14.15 -7.50
N ILE A 291 13.56 -14.48 -6.48
CA ILE A 291 14.05 -14.68 -5.11
C ILE A 291 15.04 -15.84 -5.07
N MET A 292 14.72 -17.00 -5.69
CA MET A 292 15.60 -18.17 -5.74
C MET A 292 16.94 -17.86 -6.42
N LEU A 293 16.95 -17.05 -7.47
CA LEU A 293 18.17 -16.60 -8.11
C LEU A 293 19.04 -15.78 -7.13
N SER A 294 18.45 -14.87 -6.37
CA SER A 294 19.21 -14.12 -5.35
C SER A 294 19.78 -15.02 -4.25
N ILE A 295 19.00 -16.03 -3.80
CA ILE A 295 19.46 -17.06 -2.86
C ILE A 295 20.65 -17.83 -3.45
N PHE A 296 20.55 -18.23 -4.71
CA PHE A 296 21.65 -18.93 -5.40
C PHE A 296 22.92 -18.08 -5.50
N LEU A 297 22.80 -16.80 -5.81
CA LEU A 297 23.92 -15.87 -5.86
C LEU A 297 24.62 -15.71 -4.50
N LEU A 298 23.86 -15.81 -3.41
CA LEU A 298 24.38 -15.70 -2.04
C LEU A 298 24.80 -17.05 -1.41
N ARG A 299 24.70 -18.19 -2.12
CA ARG A 299 24.88 -19.54 -1.55
C ARG A 299 26.20 -19.79 -0.82
N LYS A 300 27.24 -19.03 -1.13
CA LYS A 300 28.56 -19.12 -0.47
C LYS A 300 28.70 -18.14 0.71
N GLN A 301 27.70 -17.36 1.02
CA GLN A 301 27.76 -16.33 2.05
C GLN A 301 26.87 -16.71 3.23
N LYS A 302 27.31 -16.46 4.47
CA LYS A 302 26.45 -16.63 5.66
C LYS A 302 25.18 -15.78 5.59
N ALA A 303 25.23 -14.65 4.87
CA ALA A 303 24.09 -13.77 4.61
C ALA A 303 22.91 -14.47 3.91
N LEU A 304 23.13 -15.65 3.33
CA LEU A 304 22.06 -16.50 2.78
C LEU A 304 20.92 -16.74 3.77
N THR A 305 21.22 -16.99 5.06
CA THR A 305 20.22 -17.30 6.09
C THR A 305 19.19 -16.18 6.26
N VAL A 306 19.62 -14.93 6.08
CA VAL A 306 18.77 -13.74 6.24
C VAL A 306 17.66 -13.66 5.19
N ILE A 307 17.83 -14.30 4.04
CA ILE A 307 16.85 -14.36 2.96
C ILE A 307 16.15 -15.73 2.92
N LEU A 308 16.93 -16.79 3.10
CA LEU A 308 16.44 -18.16 3.00
C LEU A 308 15.42 -18.49 4.10
N VAL A 309 15.67 -18.08 5.35
CA VAL A 309 14.77 -18.39 6.47
C VAL A 309 13.39 -17.74 6.28
N PRO A 310 13.27 -16.42 6.01
CA PRO A 310 11.96 -15.82 5.74
C PRO A 310 11.25 -16.42 4.52
N PHE A 311 12.00 -16.76 3.47
CA PHE A 311 11.44 -17.41 2.28
C PHE A 311 10.86 -18.79 2.61
N LEU A 312 11.62 -19.65 3.29
CA LEU A 312 11.18 -21.00 3.64
C LEU A 312 10.00 -20.99 4.62
N LEU A 313 10.01 -20.10 5.63
CA LEU A 313 8.91 -20.00 6.59
C LEU A 313 7.63 -19.49 5.91
N GLY A 314 7.75 -18.50 5.04
CA GLY A 314 6.62 -18.02 4.24
C GLY A 314 6.03 -19.11 3.33
N ALA A 315 6.89 -19.85 2.63
CA ALA A 315 6.47 -20.97 1.79
C ALA A 315 5.83 -22.10 2.62
N LEU A 316 6.44 -22.50 3.73
CA LEU A 316 5.93 -23.56 4.61
C LEU A 316 4.55 -23.22 5.16
N LEU A 317 4.36 -22.02 5.71
CA LEU A 317 3.04 -21.62 6.23
C LEU A 317 1.99 -21.49 5.13
N THR A 318 2.38 -21.10 3.92
CA THR A 318 1.49 -21.09 2.76
C THR A 318 1.06 -22.52 2.38
N LEU A 319 1.98 -23.47 2.37
CA LEU A 319 1.67 -24.88 2.13
C LEU A 319 0.73 -25.46 3.19
N ILE A 320 0.99 -25.15 4.47
CA ILE A 320 0.10 -25.55 5.58
C ILE A 320 -1.28 -24.92 5.41
N GLN A 321 -1.36 -23.64 5.07
CA GLN A 321 -2.64 -22.96 4.81
C GLN A 321 -3.43 -23.64 3.69
N VAL A 322 -2.80 -23.99 2.57
CA VAL A 322 -3.43 -24.67 1.44
C VAL A 322 -3.92 -26.07 1.85
N ALA A 323 -3.08 -26.85 2.54
CA ALA A 323 -3.39 -28.20 2.97
C ALA A 323 -4.54 -28.24 4.00
N THR A 324 -4.55 -27.29 4.94
CA THR A 324 -5.54 -27.23 6.01
C THR A 324 -6.77 -26.38 5.68
N LYS A 325 -6.73 -25.60 4.59
CA LYS A 325 -7.75 -24.60 4.22
C LYS A 325 -8.05 -23.62 5.38
N ASN A 326 -7.05 -23.29 6.18
CA ASN A 326 -7.20 -22.48 7.38
C ASN A 326 -7.31 -20.99 7.03
N ASN A 327 -8.46 -20.38 7.27
CA ASN A 327 -8.73 -18.97 7.00
C ASN A 327 -7.90 -18.03 7.87
N THR A 328 -7.60 -18.40 9.13
CA THR A 328 -6.75 -17.60 10.01
C THR A 328 -5.34 -17.48 9.44
N LEU A 329 -4.75 -18.60 8.98
CA LEU A 329 -3.45 -18.57 8.31
C LEU A 329 -3.50 -17.77 6.99
N ALA A 330 -4.61 -17.84 6.25
CA ALA A 330 -4.80 -17.06 5.03
C ALA A 330 -4.75 -15.55 5.31
N LEU A 331 -5.39 -15.10 6.39
CA LEU A 331 -5.44 -13.68 6.81
C LEU A 331 -4.13 -13.18 7.45
N LEU A 332 -3.24 -14.06 7.86
CA LEU A 332 -1.87 -13.71 8.27
C LEU A 332 -0.95 -13.41 7.08
N PHE A 333 -1.38 -13.72 5.86
CA PHE A 333 -0.63 -13.47 4.62
C PHE A 333 0.83 -13.95 4.67
N PRO A 334 1.13 -15.26 4.85
CA PRO A 334 2.51 -15.74 5.00
C PRO A 334 3.43 -15.35 3.84
N TRP A 335 2.90 -15.34 2.59
CA TRP A 335 3.61 -14.94 1.37
C TRP A 335 3.85 -13.44 1.26
N ARG A 336 3.27 -12.61 2.16
CA ARG A 336 3.51 -11.14 2.15
C ARG A 336 4.98 -10.80 2.30
N ILE A 337 5.77 -11.70 2.89
CA ILE A 337 7.23 -11.56 2.96
C ILE A 337 7.86 -11.39 1.56
N SER A 338 7.24 -11.93 0.51
CA SER A 338 7.72 -11.78 -0.88
C SER A 338 7.74 -10.31 -1.33
N SER A 339 6.85 -9.45 -0.77
CA SER A 339 6.84 -8.02 -1.07
C SER A 339 8.12 -7.30 -0.63
N VAL A 340 8.89 -7.90 0.28
CA VAL A 340 10.22 -7.44 0.73
C VAL A 340 11.32 -8.20 -0.02
N LEU A 341 11.15 -9.52 -0.18
CA LEU A 341 12.20 -10.36 -0.77
C LEU A 341 12.38 -10.13 -2.28
N VAL A 342 11.32 -9.77 -3.04
CA VAL A 342 11.44 -9.48 -4.48
C VAL A 342 12.26 -8.21 -4.73
N PRO A 343 11.96 -7.04 -4.15
CA PRO A 343 12.80 -5.86 -4.32
C PRO A 343 14.21 -6.06 -3.77
N LEU A 344 14.39 -6.80 -2.65
CA LEU A 344 15.71 -7.18 -2.16
C LEU A 344 16.48 -8.02 -3.18
N ALA A 345 15.81 -9.01 -3.78
CA ALA A 345 16.39 -9.82 -4.85
C ALA A 345 16.81 -8.96 -6.04
N THR A 346 16.00 -8.00 -6.45
CA THR A 346 16.32 -7.03 -7.51
C THR A 346 17.59 -6.23 -7.18
N MET A 347 17.70 -5.73 -5.94
CA MET A 347 18.90 -5.01 -5.48
C MET A 347 20.15 -5.89 -5.51
N ILE A 348 20.05 -7.14 -5.05
CA ILE A 348 21.16 -8.09 -5.03
C ILE A 348 21.59 -8.46 -6.46
N ILE A 349 20.65 -8.84 -7.31
CA ILE A 349 20.92 -9.26 -8.69
C ILE A 349 21.54 -8.11 -9.48
N LEU A 350 21.00 -6.89 -9.35
CA LEU A 350 21.58 -5.71 -9.99
C LEU A 350 22.99 -5.41 -9.48
N SER A 351 23.22 -5.54 -8.16
CA SER A 351 24.54 -5.35 -7.56
C SER A 351 25.56 -6.37 -8.05
N GLU A 352 25.17 -7.66 -8.15
CA GLU A 352 26.02 -8.73 -8.69
C GLU A 352 26.33 -8.48 -10.17
N PHE A 353 25.32 -8.14 -10.97
CA PHE A 353 25.49 -7.88 -12.40
C PHE A 353 26.46 -6.72 -12.66
N LEU A 354 26.27 -5.58 -11.99
CA LEU A 354 27.14 -4.43 -12.17
C LEU A 354 28.56 -4.68 -11.63
N SER A 355 28.71 -5.43 -10.55
CA SER A 355 30.01 -5.83 -10.04
C SER A 355 30.75 -6.73 -11.02
N TYR A 356 30.06 -7.63 -11.71
CA TYR A 356 30.64 -8.47 -12.77
C TYR A 356 31.06 -7.62 -13.99
N CYS A 357 30.26 -6.64 -14.37
CA CYS A 357 30.55 -5.74 -15.50
C CYS A 357 31.56 -4.63 -15.17
N ASN A 358 32.05 -4.53 -13.93
CA ASN A 358 32.90 -3.44 -13.45
C ASN A 358 34.12 -3.13 -14.32
N PRO A 359 34.90 -4.12 -14.83
CA PRO A 359 36.05 -3.84 -15.69
C PRO A 359 35.69 -3.12 -17.01
N PHE A 360 34.51 -3.37 -17.52
CA PHE A 360 33.96 -2.69 -18.71
C PHE A 360 33.43 -1.29 -18.38
N ILE A 361 32.65 -1.19 -17.28
CA ILE A 361 32.01 0.05 -16.84
C ILE A 361 33.05 1.14 -16.53
N SER A 362 34.15 0.80 -15.89
CA SER A 362 35.25 1.75 -15.56
C SER A 362 35.83 2.46 -16.79
N ARG A 363 35.75 1.84 -17.97
CA ARG A 363 36.20 2.42 -19.24
C ARG A 363 35.21 3.44 -19.82
N LEU A 364 33.91 3.34 -19.47
CA LEU A 364 32.85 4.11 -20.08
C LEU A 364 32.61 5.49 -19.43
N LYS A 365 33.28 5.83 -18.32
CA LYS A 365 33.06 7.07 -17.56
C LYS A 365 31.56 7.35 -17.33
N PRO A 366 30.83 6.45 -16.65
CA PRO A 366 29.37 6.43 -16.70
C PRO A 366 28.68 7.56 -15.92
N PHE A 367 29.40 8.45 -15.23
CA PHE A 367 28.81 9.45 -14.35
C PHE A 367 27.82 10.38 -15.08
N VAL A 368 28.30 11.07 -16.12
CA VAL A 368 27.46 12.06 -16.83
C VAL A 368 26.24 11.41 -17.47
N PRO A 369 26.36 10.34 -18.29
CA PRO A 369 25.17 9.72 -18.89
C PRO A 369 24.18 9.18 -17.86
N SER A 370 24.66 8.68 -16.71
CA SER A 370 23.79 8.19 -15.63
C SER A 370 23.01 9.31 -14.96
N VAL A 371 23.64 10.45 -14.72
CA VAL A 371 22.98 11.64 -14.15
C VAL A 371 21.93 12.17 -15.15
N VAL A 372 22.29 12.29 -16.44
CA VAL A 372 21.37 12.73 -17.49
C VAL A 372 20.15 11.80 -17.58
N LEU A 373 20.37 10.48 -17.59
CA LEU A 373 19.27 9.50 -17.60
C LEU A 373 18.36 9.68 -16.37
N SER A 374 18.93 9.83 -15.17
CA SER A 374 18.16 10.01 -13.95
C SER A 374 17.33 11.31 -13.98
N ILE A 375 17.87 12.39 -14.52
CA ILE A 375 17.13 13.66 -14.71
C ILE A 375 15.98 13.48 -15.70
N ILE A 376 16.23 12.82 -16.84
CA ILE A 376 15.16 12.54 -17.83
C ILE A 376 14.04 11.73 -17.18
N LEU A 377 14.36 10.67 -16.44
CA LEU A 377 13.38 9.84 -15.76
C LEU A 377 12.60 10.63 -14.71
N ALA A 378 13.26 11.53 -13.98
CA ALA A 378 12.61 12.40 -13.00
C ALA A 378 11.62 13.37 -13.67
N LEU A 379 12.01 14.00 -14.77
CA LEU A 379 11.13 14.89 -15.55
C LEU A 379 9.93 14.14 -16.11
N LEU A 380 10.13 12.93 -16.65
CA LEU A 380 9.05 12.07 -17.12
C LEU A 380 8.14 11.62 -15.99
N GLY A 381 8.70 11.31 -14.82
CA GLY A 381 7.92 10.96 -13.62
C GLY A 381 7.02 12.09 -13.14
N ILE A 382 7.46 13.36 -13.24
CA ILE A 382 6.63 14.55 -12.98
C ILE A 382 5.57 14.72 -14.06
N ALA A 383 5.93 14.51 -15.32
CA ALA A 383 5.01 14.70 -16.44
C ALA A 383 3.77 13.78 -16.35
N ILE A 384 3.92 12.55 -15.85
CA ILE A 384 2.82 11.57 -15.78
C ILE A 384 1.60 12.10 -15.00
N PRO A 385 1.70 12.57 -13.74
CA PRO A 385 0.55 13.15 -13.05
C PRO A 385 0.13 14.51 -13.61
N VAL A 386 1.06 15.37 -14.04
CA VAL A 386 0.75 16.69 -14.60
C VAL A 386 -0.11 16.59 -15.86
N PHE A 387 0.24 15.69 -16.78
CA PHE A 387 -0.54 15.45 -18.00
C PHE A 387 -1.64 14.40 -17.81
N LYS A 388 -1.91 13.97 -16.57
CA LYS A 388 -2.92 12.95 -16.26
C LYS A 388 -2.74 11.67 -17.10
N ALA A 389 -1.52 11.36 -17.47
CA ALA A 389 -1.17 10.21 -18.32
C ALA A 389 -1.17 8.88 -17.57
N GLY A 390 -0.94 8.92 -16.27
CA GLY A 390 -1.04 7.80 -15.32
C GLY A 390 -2.20 8.00 -14.33
N PHE A 391 -2.27 7.18 -13.30
CA PHE A 391 -3.23 7.19 -12.19
C PHE A 391 -4.69 7.46 -12.61
N VAL A 392 -5.58 6.55 -12.28
CA VAL A 392 -7.02 6.70 -12.56
C VAL A 392 -7.61 7.74 -11.60
N ILE A 393 -7.81 8.97 -12.07
CA ILE A 393 -8.44 10.05 -11.30
C ILE A 393 -9.88 10.17 -11.78
N LYS A 394 -10.83 10.01 -10.86
CA LYS A 394 -12.26 10.12 -11.13
C LYS A 394 -12.71 11.59 -10.99
N GLU A 395 -12.39 12.40 -11.99
CA GLU A 395 -12.71 13.85 -11.98
C GLU A 395 -14.20 14.13 -12.01
N ASN A 396 -14.97 13.22 -12.60
CA ASN A 396 -16.43 13.29 -12.65
C ASN A 396 -17.10 13.31 -11.25
N GLU A 397 -16.41 12.84 -10.20
CA GLU A 397 -16.92 12.90 -8.83
C GLU A 397 -16.71 14.28 -8.18
N ASN A 398 -15.88 15.16 -8.74
CA ASN A 398 -15.45 16.39 -8.07
C ASN A 398 -16.60 17.35 -7.80
N GLY A 399 -17.57 17.49 -8.71
CA GLY A 399 -18.71 18.40 -8.57
C GLY A 399 -19.56 18.05 -7.34
N ILE A 400 -20.04 16.83 -7.29
CA ILE A 400 -20.90 16.37 -6.19
C ILE A 400 -20.15 16.32 -4.86
N LEU A 401 -18.89 15.87 -4.85
CA LEU A 401 -18.10 15.82 -3.62
C LEU A 401 -17.82 17.21 -3.04
N ALA A 402 -17.54 18.20 -3.90
CA ALA A 402 -17.35 19.59 -3.48
C ALA A 402 -18.66 20.18 -2.94
N HIS A 403 -19.79 19.93 -3.61
CA HIS A 403 -21.10 20.37 -3.15
C HIS A 403 -21.43 19.81 -1.74
N ILE A 404 -21.23 18.50 -1.54
CA ILE A 404 -21.47 17.86 -0.24
C ILE A 404 -20.53 18.44 0.81
N LYS A 405 -19.23 18.59 0.49
CA LYS A 405 -18.25 19.17 1.43
C LYS A 405 -18.71 20.51 1.99
N THR A 406 -19.30 21.35 1.16
CA THR A 406 -19.71 22.73 1.52
C THR A 406 -21.06 22.76 2.23
N ASN A 407 -22.02 21.90 1.83
CA ASN A 407 -23.44 22.02 2.23
C ASN A 407 -23.90 20.99 3.27
N LYS A 408 -23.04 20.01 3.63
CA LYS A 408 -23.40 18.98 4.60
C LYS A 408 -23.69 19.55 5.99
N THR A 409 -24.56 18.86 6.71
CA THR A 409 -24.88 19.12 8.13
C THR A 409 -24.48 17.95 9.02
N ILE A 410 -24.53 18.13 10.34
CA ILE A 410 -24.09 17.13 11.32
C ILE A 410 -24.93 15.85 11.31
N ASP A 411 -26.20 15.96 10.87
CA ASP A 411 -27.14 14.84 10.86
C ASP A 411 -27.23 14.14 9.50
N ASP A 412 -26.41 14.58 8.53
CA ASP A 412 -26.42 13.99 7.20
C ASP A 412 -25.72 12.64 7.18
N LEU A 413 -26.43 11.65 6.63
CA LEU A 413 -25.89 10.33 6.31
C LEU A 413 -26.23 9.99 4.86
N TYR A 414 -25.21 9.65 4.10
CA TYR A 414 -25.29 9.47 2.66
C TYR A 414 -25.34 7.98 2.28
N LEU A 415 -26.24 7.66 1.34
CA LEU A 415 -26.25 6.38 0.62
C LEU A 415 -25.67 6.58 -0.76
N LEU A 416 -24.55 5.88 -1.04
CA LEU A 416 -23.97 5.83 -2.37
C LEU A 416 -24.46 4.59 -3.11
N PRO A 417 -24.43 4.60 -4.45
CA PRO A 417 -24.57 3.38 -5.22
C PRO A 417 -23.46 2.39 -4.86
N VAL A 418 -23.84 1.21 -4.42
CA VAL A 418 -22.90 0.15 -4.09
C VAL A 418 -22.95 -0.88 -5.20
N ASN A 419 -21.82 -1.06 -5.87
CA ASN A 419 -21.61 -2.19 -6.77
C ASN A 419 -20.65 -3.17 -6.10
N VAL A 420 -21.14 -4.37 -5.81
CA VAL A 420 -20.31 -5.47 -5.33
C VAL A 420 -19.63 -6.10 -6.55
N PRO A 421 -18.32 -5.93 -6.73
CA PRO A 421 -17.65 -6.43 -7.91
C PRO A 421 -17.67 -7.95 -7.94
N ASN A 422 -17.72 -8.54 -9.13
CA ASN A 422 -17.47 -9.96 -9.29
C ASN A 422 -16.01 -10.24 -8.91
N LEU A 423 -15.79 -11.02 -7.86
CA LEU A 423 -14.47 -11.22 -7.24
C LEU A 423 -13.45 -11.90 -8.17
N ALA A 424 -13.90 -12.61 -9.19
CA ALA A 424 -13.04 -13.13 -10.24
C ALA A 424 -12.29 -12.01 -11.00
N SER A 425 -12.80 -10.77 -11.00
CA SER A 425 -12.19 -9.62 -11.65
C SER A 425 -11.13 -8.92 -10.81
N THR A 426 -10.98 -9.26 -9.52
CA THR A 426 -10.00 -8.63 -8.60
C THR A 426 -8.64 -9.31 -8.62
N THR A 427 -8.35 -10.11 -9.64
CA THR A 427 -7.06 -10.72 -9.88
C THR A 427 -6.04 -9.69 -10.42
N ARG A 428 -4.84 -10.13 -10.69
CA ARG A 428 -3.66 -9.32 -11.04
C ARG A 428 -3.87 -8.21 -12.08
N GLY A 429 -4.83 -8.31 -12.97
CA GLY A 429 -5.18 -7.27 -13.94
C GLY A 429 -5.53 -5.91 -13.29
N SER A 430 -5.99 -5.92 -12.04
CA SER A 430 -6.28 -4.70 -11.29
C SER A 430 -5.03 -3.95 -10.80
N LEU A 431 -3.85 -4.58 -10.78
CA LEU A 431 -2.59 -3.95 -10.36
C LEU A 431 -2.00 -3.04 -11.41
N SER A 432 -2.31 -3.30 -12.68
CA SER A 432 -1.93 -2.45 -13.80
C SER A 432 -2.87 -1.26 -13.98
N SER A 433 -3.89 -1.11 -13.13
CA SER A 433 -4.89 -0.04 -13.22
C SER A 433 -4.37 1.35 -12.82
N ASP A 434 -3.14 1.44 -12.31
CA ASP A 434 -2.51 2.73 -11.99
C ASP A 434 -2.29 3.60 -13.24
N PHE A 435 -2.22 2.99 -14.42
CA PHE A 435 -2.00 3.67 -15.68
C PHE A 435 -3.16 3.48 -16.65
N LYS A 436 -3.48 4.53 -17.42
CA LYS A 436 -4.55 4.47 -18.43
C LYS A 436 -4.14 3.54 -19.58
N PRO A 437 -5.00 2.59 -20.02
CA PRO A 437 -4.71 1.69 -21.12
C PRO A 437 -4.66 2.41 -22.47
N ILE A 438 -3.95 1.83 -23.44
CA ILE A 438 -3.88 2.32 -24.84
C ILE A 438 -5.18 2.01 -25.61
N GLY A 439 -5.88 0.95 -25.26
CA GLY A 439 -7.04 0.44 -26.01
C GLY A 439 -8.30 1.29 -25.87
N LYS A 440 -9.29 1.02 -26.75
CA LYS A 440 -10.63 1.61 -26.65
C LYS A 440 -11.19 1.34 -25.26
N LYS A 441 -11.71 2.38 -24.58
CA LYS A 441 -12.55 2.21 -23.42
C LYS A 441 -13.67 1.25 -23.82
N THR A 442 -13.83 0.14 -23.13
CA THR A 442 -15.06 -0.63 -23.18
C THR A 442 -16.13 0.25 -22.53
N THR A 443 -16.83 0.98 -23.36
CA THR A 443 -17.94 1.82 -22.95
C THR A 443 -19.20 0.98 -22.83
N ASP A 444 -19.28 0.11 -21.85
CA ASP A 444 -20.58 -0.22 -21.35
C ASP A 444 -20.97 0.86 -20.34
N THR A 445 -21.56 1.93 -20.84
CA THR A 445 -21.98 3.11 -20.09
C THR A 445 -23.14 2.85 -19.14
N ARG A 446 -23.72 1.64 -19.18
CA ARG A 446 -24.87 1.25 -18.35
C ARG A 446 -24.47 0.82 -16.93
N ILE A 447 -23.22 0.41 -16.73
CA ILE A 447 -22.69 0.07 -15.42
C ILE A 447 -21.50 0.97 -15.15
N VAL A 448 -21.75 2.18 -14.71
CA VAL A 448 -20.71 2.95 -14.05
C VAL A 448 -20.56 2.34 -12.65
N PRO A 449 -19.48 1.62 -12.35
CA PRO A 449 -19.22 1.23 -10.98
C PRO A 449 -18.95 2.52 -10.20
N ILE A 450 -19.97 3.01 -9.55
CA ILE A 450 -19.80 4.15 -8.66
C ILE A 450 -19.22 3.56 -7.38
N ASP A 451 -17.91 3.61 -7.33
CA ASP A 451 -17.15 3.36 -6.14
C ASP A 451 -16.49 4.69 -5.79
N MET A 452 -17.28 5.60 -5.22
CA MET A 452 -16.79 6.90 -4.74
C MET A 452 -15.89 6.72 -3.52
N GLN A 453 -14.80 5.98 -3.69
CA GLN A 453 -13.87 5.65 -2.60
C GLN A 453 -13.40 6.90 -1.83
N ARG A 454 -13.28 8.04 -2.53
CA ARG A 454 -12.86 9.31 -1.95
C ARG A 454 -13.92 10.01 -1.12
N PHE A 455 -15.16 9.54 -1.13
CA PHE A 455 -16.29 10.25 -0.55
C PHE A 455 -16.02 10.70 0.89
N ARG A 456 -15.72 9.76 1.80
CA ARG A 456 -15.51 10.08 3.22
C ARG A 456 -14.41 11.11 3.43
N LEU A 457 -13.24 10.91 2.82
CA LEU A 457 -12.09 11.77 3.07
C LEU A 457 -12.19 13.12 2.35
N TYR A 458 -12.68 13.12 1.11
CA TYR A 458 -12.78 14.35 0.32
C TYR A 458 -13.98 15.21 0.75
N ALA A 459 -15.17 14.64 0.83
CA ALA A 459 -16.37 15.35 1.26
C ALA A 459 -16.40 15.56 2.79
N GLN A 460 -15.59 14.83 3.55
CA GLN A 460 -15.57 14.86 5.02
C GLN A 460 -16.97 14.65 5.60
N ALA A 461 -17.69 13.66 5.08
CA ALA A 461 -19.07 13.35 5.41
C ALA A 461 -19.27 11.87 5.71
N PRO A 462 -20.18 11.51 6.65
CA PRO A 462 -20.48 10.13 6.98
C PRO A 462 -21.15 9.40 5.80
N LEU A 463 -20.81 8.15 5.63
CA LEU A 463 -21.34 7.28 4.61
C LEU A 463 -21.93 6.02 5.23
N TYR A 464 -23.10 5.60 4.78
CA TYR A 464 -23.73 4.38 5.29
C TYR A 464 -22.83 3.16 5.12
N ILE A 465 -22.34 2.93 3.88
CA ILE A 465 -21.41 1.83 3.56
C ILE A 465 -20.72 2.05 2.21
N ASP A 466 -19.51 1.50 2.05
CA ASP A 466 -18.87 1.24 0.76
C ASP A 466 -18.22 -0.16 0.74
N PHE A 467 -17.90 -0.64 -0.45
CA PHE A 467 -17.25 -1.95 -0.62
C PHE A 467 -15.75 -1.90 -0.32
N LYS A 468 -15.09 -0.78 -0.57
CA LYS A 468 -13.64 -0.68 -0.51
C LYS A 468 -13.11 -0.72 0.90
N SER A 469 -13.72 0.01 1.80
CA SER A 469 -13.28 0.16 3.18
C SER A 469 -13.96 -0.88 4.06
N ILE A 470 -13.17 -1.64 4.83
CA ILE A 470 -13.63 -2.76 5.65
C ILE A 470 -13.16 -2.61 7.10
N PRO A 471 -13.97 -3.04 8.07
CA PRO A 471 -13.53 -3.24 9.45
C PRO A 471 -12.78 -4.58 9.57
N TYR A 472 -12.20 -4.83 10.75
CA TYR A 472 -11.39 -6.04 10.98
C TYR A 472 -11.85 -6.86 12.19
N LYS A 473 -12.68 -6.31 13.09
CA LYS A 473 -13.31 -7.07 14.17
C LYS A 473 -14.46 -7.89 13.59
N ASP A 474 -14.62 -9.12 14.03
CA ASP A 474 -15.58 -10.08 13.47
C ASP A 474 -17.02 -9.54 13.45
N ALA A 475 -17.53 -9.00 14.58
CA ALA A 475 -18.86 -8.40 14.63
C ALA A 475 -19.03 -7.24 13.63
N ASP A 476 -18.01 -6.40 13.49
CA ASP A 476 -18.02 -5.27 12.55
C ASP A 476 -17.98 -5.77 11.09
N VAL A 477 -17.25 -6.85 10.79
CA VAL A 477 -17.20 -7.48 9.46
C VAL A 477 -18.56 -8.03 9.07
N LEU A 478 -19.26 -8.69 10.00
CA LEU A 478 -20.61 -9.20 9.76
C LEU A 478 -21.61 -8.08 9.51
N ASP A 479 -21.55 -6.99 10.30
CA ASP A 479 -22.40 -5.80 10.09
C ASP A 479 -22.06 -5.09 8.77
N TRP A 480 -20.75 -4.97 8.42
CA TRP A 480 -20.33 -4.45 7.12
C TRP A 480 -20.95 -5.23 5.96
N HIS A 481 -20.88 -6.55 6.00
CA HIS A 481 -21.44 -7.41 4.95
C HIS A 481 -22.97 -7.26 4.86
N ARG A 482 -23.66 -7.26 6.00
CA ARG A 482 -25.12 -7.02 6.08
C ARG A 482 -25.51 -5.67 5.48
N ARG A 483 -24.82 -4.58 5.87
CA ARG A 483 -25.06 -3.23 5.34
C ARG A 483 -24.81 -3.14 3.84
N LEU A 484 -23.80 -3.82 3.36
CA LEU A 484 -23.44 -3.86 1.93
C LEU A 484 -24.56 -4.50 1.10
N LEU A 485 -25.14 -5.62 1.56
CA LEU A 485 -26.24 -6.30 0.90
C LEU A 485 -27.53 -5.45 0.95
N LEU A 486 -27.81 -4.79 2.08
CA LEU A 486 -28.95 -3.88 2.18
C LEU A 486 -28.81 -2.71 1.20
N ALA A 487 -27.66 -2.05 1.18
CA ALA A 487 -27.41 -0.92 0.28
C ALA A 487 -27.56 -1.33 -1.20
N GLN A 488 -27.05 -2.51 -1.57
CA GLN A 488 -27.22 -3.05 -2.93
C GLN A 488 -28.68 -3.34 -3.27
N ASN A 489 -29.45 -3.89 -2.32
CA ASN A 489 -30.89 -4.14 -2.51
C ASN A 489 -31.67 -2.82 -2.65
N TRP A 490 -31.43 -1.85 -1.78
CA TRP A 490 -32.06 -0.54 -1.87
C TRP A 490 -31.74 0.16 -3.19
N GLN A 491 -30.49 0.13 -3.63
CA GLN A 491 -30.10 0.66 -4.93
C GLN A 491 -30.88 0.03 -6.09
N LYS A 492 -31.04 -1.28 -6.08
CA LYS A 492 -31.82 -2.00 -7.09
C LYS A 492 -33.29 -1.57 -7.07
N ARG A 493 -33.89 -1.48 -5.88
CA ARG A 493 -35.29 -1.04 -5.71
C ARG A 493 -35.51 0.42 -6.14
N LEU A 494 -34.54 1.30 -5.86
CA LEU A 494 -34.54 2.67 -6.35
C LEU A 494 -34.56 2.74 -7.88
N LEU A 495 -33.72 1.96 -8.54
CA LEU A 495 -33.63 1.90 -10.02
C LEU A 495 -34.89 1.29 -10.65
N ASP A 496 -35.49 0.30 -10.01
CA ASP A 496 -36.69 -0.38 -10.49
C ASP A 496 -37.98 0.38 -10.16
N ASN A 497 -37.90 1.49 -9.39
CA ASN A 497 -39.03 2.27 -8.86
C ASN A 497 -40.11 1.40 -8.16
N LYS A 498 -39.66 0.36 -7.41
CA LYS A 498 -40.52 -0.57 -6.71
C LYS A 498 -40.74 -0.16 -5.27
N SER A 499 -42.02 0.00 -4.88
CA SER A 499 -42.47 0.31 -3.51
C SER A 499 -41.69 1.47 -2.88
N PRO A 500 -41.71 2.66 -3.48
CA PRO A 500 -40.87 3.78 -3.07
C PRO A 500 -41.10 4.24 -1.64
N GLU A 501 -42.34 4.27 -1.16
CA GLU A 501 -42.68 4.71 0.20
C GLU A 501 -42.05 3.79 1.27
N LEU A 502 -42.23 2.48 1.13
CA LEU A 502 -41.64 1.49 2.05
C LEU A 502 -40.12 1.57 2.04
N LEU A 503 -39.51 1.81 0.86
CA LEU A 503 -38.08 1.98 0.76
C LEU A 503 -37.58 3.20 1.50
N LEU A 504 -38.25 4.34 1.38
CA LEU A 504 -37.88 5.57 2.09
C LEU A 504 -38.04 5.43 3.61
N GLU A 505 -39.06 4.69 4.08
CA GLU A 505 -39.19 4.34 5.50
C GLU A 505 -38.02 3.49 6.01
N GLU A 506 -37.60 2.47 5.25
CA GLU A 506 -36.42 1.67 5.58
C GLU A 506 -35.13 2.51 5.65
N LEU A 507 -34.94 3.44 4.72
CA LEU A 507 -33.79 4.35 4.71
C LEU A 507 -33.82 5.30 5.93
N ARG A 508 -34.98 5.89 6.26
CA ARG A 508 -35.14 6.72 7.45
C ARG A 508 -34.86 5.94 8.72
N ALA A 509 -35.32 4.68 8.82
CA ALA A 509 -35.05 3.81 9.96
C ALA A 509 -33.52 3.58 10.16
N GLN A 510 -32.73 3.64 9.08
CA GLN A 510 -31.27 3.59 9.13
C GLN A 510 -30.64 5.00 9.24
N LYS A 511 -31.43 6.05 9.47
CA LYS A 511 -30.99 7.46 9.53
C LYS A 511 -30.37 7.98 8.24
N ILE A 512 -30.60 7.32 7.11
CA ILE A 512 -30.13 7.77 5.80
C ILE A 512 -31.09 8.87 5.34
N ASN A 513 -30.56 10.06 5.09
CA ASN A 513 -31.35 11.22 4.66
C ASN A 513 -30.88 11.80 3.31
N HIS A 514 -29.79 11.26 2.75
CA HIS A 514 -29.32 11.65 1.42
C HIS A 514 -29.00 10.44 0.56
N ILE A 515 -29.39 10.51 -0.72
CA ILE A 515 -29.17 9.46 -1.72
C ILE A 515 -28.40 10.07 -2.88
N VAL A 516 -27.31 9.44 -3.29
CA VAL A 516 -26.56 9.77 -4.51
C VAL A 516 -26.96 8.80 -5.60
N THR A 517 -27.29 9.32 -6.78
CA THR A 517 -27.60 8.53 -7.97
C THR A 517 -26.75 8.99 -9.17
N ASN A 518 -26.70 8.18 -10.22
CA ASN A 518 -26.22 8.65 -11.51
C ASN A 518 -27.15 9.73 -12.09
N ALA A 519 -26.63 10.60 -12.94
CA ALA A 519 -27.37 11.69 -13.56
C ALA A 519 -28.59 11.22 -14.38
N ASN A 520 -28.50 10.03 -14.98
CA ASN A 520 -29.59 9.42 -15.76
C ASN A 520 -30.69 8.75 -14.93
N VAL A 521 -30.59 8.79 -13.61
CA VAL A 521 -31.59 8.24 -12.69
C VAL A 521 -32.44 9.40 -12.15
N ASP A 522 -33.71 9.40 -12.49
CA ASP A 522 -34.71 10.28 -11.92
C ASP A 522 -35.56 9.55 -10.89
N LEU A 523 -35.58 10.10 -9.69
CA LEU A 523 -36.42 9.62 -8.59
C LEU A 523 -37.61 10.56 -8.45
N GLU A 524 -38.64 10.34 -9.28
CA GLU A 524 -39.88 11.13 -9.25
C GLU A 524 -40.76 10.75 -8.05
N GLN A 525 -40.39 11.24 -6.87
CA GLN A 525 -41.14 10.99 -5.63
C GLN A 525 -41.34 12.28 -4.88
N SER A 526 -42.58 12.51 -4.42
CA SER A 526 -42.96 13.72 -3.66
C SER A 526 -42.15 13.92 -2.37
N GLU A 527 -41.61 12.84 -1.82
CA GLU A 527 -40.84 12.84 -0.59
C GLU A 527 -39.31 13.04 -0.80
N LEU A 528 -38.87 13.15 -2.06
CA LEU A 528 -37.50 13.46 -2.40
C LEU A 528 -37.37 14.89 -2.90
N GLU A 529 -36.25 15.52 -2.54
CA GLU A 529 -35.88 16.86 -2.98
C GLU A 529 -34.50 16.81 -3.66
N LEU A 530 -34.43 17.22 -4.91
CA LEU A 530 -33.17 17.33 -5.62
C LEU A 530 -32.35 18.48 -5.07
N LYS A 531 -31.18 18.19 -4.49
CA LYS A 531 -30.27 19.19 -3.91
C LYS A 531 -29.10 19.56 -4.82
N PHE A 532 -28.69 18.65 -5.70
CA PHE A 532 -27.61 18.88 -6.65
C PHE A 532 -27.80 18.00 -7.88
N SER A 533 -27.41 18.50 -9.03
CA SER A 533 -27.34 17.75 -10.30
C SER A 533 -26.20 18.28 -11.15
N ASP A 534 -25.40 17.37 -11.71
CA ASP A 534 -24.44 17.64 -12.77
C ASP A 534 -24.56 16.57 -13.88
N ASP A 535 -23.65 16.56 -14.85
CA ASP A 535 -23.66 15.61 -15.96
C ASP A 535 -23.43 14.15 -15.54
N HIS A 536 -23.03 13.92 -14.29
CA HIS A 536 -22.62 12.60 -13.80
C HIS A 536 -23.47 12.09 -12.64
N PHE A 537 -23.90 12.98 -11.72
CA PHE A 537 -24.55 12.60 -10.49
C PHE A 537 -25.71 13.52 -10.10
N LYS A 538 -26.64 12.97 -9.33
CA LYS A 538 -27.70 13.68 -8.63
C LYS A 538 -27.62 13.38 -7.14
N LEU A 539 -27.90 14.40 -6.32
CA LEU A 539 -28.04 14.27 -4.86
C LEU A 539 -29.48 14.56 -4.47
N TRP A 540 -30.11 13.60 -3.85
CA TRP A 540 -31.47 13.66 -3.37
C TRP A 540 -31.49 13.72 -1.85
N LYS A 541 -32.29 14.62 -1.26
CA LYS A 541 -32.58 14.65 0.17
C LYS A 541 -33.94 14.02 0.42
N ILE A 542 -34.01 13.11 1.39
CA ILE A 542 -35.28 12.54 1.87
C ILE A 542 -35.92 13.57 2.79
N LYS A 543 -37.12 14.03 2.46
CA LYS A 543 -37.87 14.95 3.30
C LYS A 543 -38.25 14.26 4.62
N GLU A 544 -38.31 15.03 5.69
CA GLU A 544 -38.84 14.53 6.95
C GLU A 544 -40.29 14.08 6.76
N ALA A 545 -40.66 12.98 7.43
CA ALA A 545 -42.05 12.56 7.43
C ALA A 545 -42.90 13.70 7.96
N ARG A 546 -43.91 14.13 7.20
CA ARG A 546 -44.90 15.07 7.74
C ARG A 546 -45.53 14.37 8.94
N ASN A 547 -45.31 14.90 10.13
CA ASN A 547 -46.11 14.47 11.29
C ASN A 547 -47.58 14.62 10.91
N PRO A 548 -48.38 13.56 11.05
CA PRO A 548 -49.81 13.63 10.74
C PRO A 548 -50.54 14.66 11.61
#